data_a6f873c90d3b2002e962cf83259ce539
#
_entry.id   a6f873c90d3b2002e962cf83259ce539
#
_cell.length_a   1.000
_cell.length_b   1.000
_cell.length_c   1.000
_cell.angle_alpha   90.00
_cell.angle_beta   90.00
_cell.angle_gamma   90.00
#
_symmetry.space_group_name_H-M   'P 1'
#
loop_
_entity.id
_entity.type
_entity.pdbx_description
1 polymer ?
#
loop_
_entity_poly.entity_id
_entity_poly.type
_entity_poly.pdbx_seq_one_letter_code
_entity_poly.pdbx_strand_id
1 'polypeptide(L)'
;MNLVAYSTPKPVLQKLISRFGHLPAGQGVSFSQSYGPSGSQARAVVAGQPADVVFLSTGLDIDSLVDAGLVPKRWTKAPYGGIAADSVVAFVVRPGNPKHIHGWKDLLKPGVKVVTPNPFSSGSAKWNVLAAYGAMRKSGANDHKAVQLVTKLFQHVVSQDPSGSTAANTFFSGQGDVLITYESEAYAAFAAGKQGKLVVPKPTMLIQLPMVALKNAPGAAKAFIKYAHAPKQQRIFAATGYRPVVKSVLKRPDLAGWRKKYDTGPAFKIQDRLFGGWLKANRVWFDPNEGRMVGIERSVGGPTH
;
A
#
# COMPACT_ATOMS: atom_id res chain seq x y z
N MET A 1 -19.29 -7.34 -13.89
CA MET A 1 -17.86 -7.58 -13.62
C MET A 1 -17.57 -7.30 -12.15
N ASN A 2 -16.90 -8.22 -11.47
CA ASN A 2 -16.62 -8.15 -10.03
C ASN A 2 -15.22 -7.61 -9.81
N LEU A 3 -15.10 -6.45 -9.18
CA LEU A 3 -13.85 -5.80 -8.80
C LEU A 3 -13.65 -5.96 -7.29
N VAL A 4 -12.58 -6.65 -6.91
CA VAL A 4 -12.19 -6.79 -5.50
C VAL A 4 -10.90 -6.01 -5.27
N ALA A 5 -10.91 -5.06 -4.33
CA ALA A 5 -9.77 -4.18 -4.13
C ALA A 5 -9.51 -3.90 -2.64
N TYR A 6 -8.27 -3.54 -2.33
CA TYR A 6 -8.00 -2.95 -1.02
C TYR A 6 -8.70 -1.59 -0.91
N SER A 7 -8.92 -1.10 0.32
CA SER A 7 -9.87 0.01 0.57
C SER A 7 -9.45 1.37 0.02
N THR A 8 -8.15 1.68 0.04
CA THR A 8 -7.61 3.02 -0.31
C THR A 8 -7.90 3.47 -1.75
N PRO A 9 -7.85 2.61 -2.81
CA PRO A 9 -8.06 3.06 -4.19
C PRO A 9 -9.51 3.29 -4.58
N LYS A 10 -10.48 3.14 -3.68
CA LYS A 10 -11.90 3.33 -4.01
C LYS A 10 -12.18 4.63 -4.80
N PRO A 11 -11.65 5.82 -4.41
CA PRO A 11 -11.92 7.06 -5.14
C PRO A 11 -11.36 7.08 -6.57
N VAL A 12 -10.15 6.54 -6.79
CA VAL A 12 -9.56 6.48 -8.13
C VAL A 12 -10.26 5.44 -8.99
N LEU A 13 -10.62 4.28 -8.43
CA LEU A 13 -11.33 3.23 -9.15
C LEU A 13 -12.72 3.69 -9.60
N GLN A 14 -13.46 4.40 -8.76
CA GLN A 14 -14.75 4.97 -9.13
C GLN A 14 -14.65 5.91 -10.35
N LYS A 15 -13.60 6.77 -10.40
CA LYS A 15 -13.33 7.64 -11.56
C LYS A 15 -12.98 6.83 -12.81
N LEU A 16 -12.19 5.75 -12.65
CA LEU A 16 -11.82 4.89 -13.79
C LEU A 16 -13.02 4.12 -14.32
N ILE A 17 -13.82 3.53 -13.44
CA ILE A 17 -15.03 2.77 -13.78
C ILE A 17 -16.04 3.64 -14.52
N SER A 18 -16.37 4.81 -13.95
CA SER A 18 -17.29 5.76 -14.60
C SER A 18 -16.85 6.11 -16.02
N ARG A 19 -15.58 6.41 -16.23
CA ARG A 19 -15.05 6.75 -17.57
C ARG A 19 -14.93 5.55 -18.49
N PHE A 20 -14.67 4.35 -17.97
CA PHE A 20 -14.58 3.12 -18.75
C PHE A 20 -15.94 2.77 -19.38
N GLY A 21 -17.04 2.98 -18.66
CA GLY A 21 -18.39 2.76 -19.16
C GLY A 21 -18.76 3.55 -20.42
N HIS A 22 -18.08 4.67 -20.70
CA HIS A 22 -18.26 5.46 -21.92
C HIS A 22 -17.43 4.97 -23.11
N LEU A 23 -16.60 3.95 -22.94
CA LEU A 23 -15.80 3.38 -24.02
C LEU A 23 -16.49 2.16 -24.63
N PRO A 24 -16.25 1.84 -25.92
CA PRO A 24 -16.84 0.65 -26.55
C PRO A 24 -16.58 -0.64 -25.74
N ALA A 25 -15.39 -0.80 -25.16
CA ALA A 25 -15.04 -1.96 -24.36
C ALA A 25 -15.72 -2.01 -22.97
N GLY A 26 -16.31 -0.89 -22.55
CA GLY A 26 -17.00 -0.74 -21.27
C GLY A 26 -18.52 -0.61 -21.39
N GLN A 27 -19.05 -0.48 -22.60
CA GLN A 27 -20.49 -0.39 -22.85
C GLN A 27 -21.20 -1.66 -22.33
N GLY A 28 -22.28 -1.46 -21.55
CA GLY A 28 -23.03 -2.56 -20.93
C GLY A 28 -22.35 -3.29 -19.78
N VAL A 29 -21.12 -2.88 -19.39
CA VAL A 29 -20.40 -3.47 -18.28
C VAL A 29 -20.78 -2.79 -16.97
N SER A 30 -21.52 -3.51 -16.12
CA SER A 30 -21.75 -3.10 -14.72
C SER A 30 -20.66 -3.66 -13.81
N PHE A 31 -20.32 -2.90 -12.75
CA PHE A 31 -19.33 -3.30 -11.76
C PHE A 31 -19.95 -3.55 -10.39
N SER A 32 -19.82 -4.78 -9.90
CA SER A 32 -19.94 -5.07 -8.47
C SER A 32 -18.56 -4.82 -7.82
N GLN A 33 -18.52 -4.10 -6.70
CA GLN A 33 -17.25 -3.64 -6.10
C GLN A 33 -17.18 -4.05 -4.63
N SER A 34 -16.06 -4.70 -4.25
CA SER A 34 -15.77 -5.05 -2.86
C SER A 34 -14.46 -4.38 -2.43
N TYR A 35 -14.48 -3.74 -1.25
CA TYR A 35 -13.34 -3.02 -0.69
C TYR A 35 -13.10 -3.42 0.77
N GLY A 36 -11.85 -3.69 1.14
CA GLY A 36 -11.48 -4.09 2.49
C GLY A 36 -9.97 -4.15 2.71
N PRO A 37 -9.50 -4.69 3.85
CA PRO A 37 -8.09 -4.99 4.05
C PRO A 37 -7.57 -5.94 2.97
N SER A 38 -6.40 -5.66 2.38
CA SER A 38 -5.91 -6.36 1.18
C SER A 38 -5.79 -7.88 1.38
N GLY A 39 -5.18 -8.32 2.49
CA GLY A 39 -5.06 -9.73 2.80
C GLY A 39 -6.43 -10.41 3.06
N SER A 40 -7.39 -9.68 3.66
CA SER A 40 -8.75 -10.20 3.86
C SER A 40 -9.49 -10.36 2.54
N GLN A 41 -9.34 -9.40 1.61
CA GLN A 41 -9.89 -9.49 0.26
C GLN A 41 -9.30 -10.68 -0.52
N ALA A 42 -7.98 -10.88 -0.45
CA ALA A 42 -7.33 -12.03 -1.08
C ALA A 42 -7.89 -13.36 -0.53
N ARG A 43 -7.98 -13.50 0.80
CA ARG A 43 -8.55 -14.70 1.44
C ARG A 43 -10.03 -14.91 1.05
N ALA A 44 -10.82 -13.86 0.98
CA ALA A 44 -12.22 -13.96 0.57
C ALA A 44 -12.34 -14.48 -0.87
N VAL A 45 -11.51 -14.01 -1.80
CA VAL A 45 -11.48 -14.51 -3.19
C VAL A 45 -11.03 -15.97 -3.24
N VAL A 46 -10.02 -16.37 -2.46
CA VAL A 46 -9.61 -17.78 -2.32
C VAL A 46 -10.76 -18.63 -1.78
N ALA A 47 -11.55 -18.10 -0.86
CA ALA A 47 -12.71 -18.78 -0.27
C ALA A 47 -13.97 -18.76 -1.17
N GLY A 48 -13.88 -18.22 -2.41
CA GLY A 48 -14.97 -18.28 -3.39
C GLY A 48 -15.72 -16.96 -3.61
N GLN A 49 -15.30 -15.83 -3.01
CA GLN A 49 -15.89 -14.54 -3.36
C GLN A 49 -15.70 -14.27 -4.86
N PRO A 50 -16.77 -13.96 -5.62
CA PRO A 50 -16.67 -13.66 -7.04
C PRO A 50 -15.71 -12.48 -7.31
N ALA A 51 -14.75 -12.68 -8.21
CA ALA A 51 -13.80 -11.67 -8.64
C ALA A 51 -13.41 -11.88 -10.11
N ASP A 52 -13.40 -10.81 -10.89
CA ASP A 52 -12.89 -10.79 -12.26
C ASP A 52 -11.58 -10.00 -12.32
N VAL A 53 -11.50 -8.91 -11.56
CA VAL A 53 -10.31 -8.08 -11.39
C VAL A 53 -10.03 -7.92 -9.91
N VAL A 54 -8.77 -8.13 -9.53
CA VAL A 54 -8.29 -7.79 -8.18
C VAL A 54 -7.28 -6.64 -8.25
N PHE A 55 -7.38 -5.69 -7.32
CA PHE A 55 -6.41 -4.62 -7.12
C PHE A 55 -5.97 -4.63 -5.65
N LEU A 56 -4.85 -5.27 -5.38
CA LEU A 56 -4.40 -5.55 -4.03
C LEU A 56 -3.15 -4.72 -3.67
N SER A 57 -2.83 -4.63 -2.40
CA SER A 57 -1.77 -3.75 -1.94
C SER A 57 -0.39 -4.41 -1.93
N THR A 58 -0.30 -5.74 -2.08
CA THR A 58 0.97 -6.47 -2.12
C THR A 58 0.98 -7.55 -3.20
N GLY A 59 2.15 -7.86 -3.75
CA GLY A 59 2.32 -9.04 -4.61
C GLY A 59 2.07 -10.35 -3.86
N LEU A 60 2.31 -10.39 -2.54
CA LEU A 60 2.02 -11.54 -1.70
C LEU A 60 0.53 -11.94 -1.75
N ASP A 61 -0.37 -10.95 -1.75
CA ASP A 61 -1.81 -11.20 -1.83
C ASP A 61 -2.19 -11.78 -3.21
N ILE A 62 -1.47 -11.38 -4.28
CA ILE A 62 -1.64 -11.99 -5.60
C ILE A 62 -1.07 -13.41 -5.63
N ASP A 63 0.07 -13.65 -5.00
CA ASP A 63 0.69 -14.97 -4.96
C ASP A 63 -0.22 -15.98 -4.25
N SER A 64 -0.98 -15.60 -3.23
CA SER A 64 -2.00 -16.47 -2.61
C SER A 64 -3.12 -16.87 -3.59
N LEU A 65 -3.51 -15.98 -4.52
CA LEU A 65 -4.46 -16.29 -5.58
C LEU A 65 -3.82 -17.18 -6.66
N VAL A 66 -2.51 -17.06 -6.89
CA VAL A 66 -1.76 -17.96 -7.77
C VAL A 66 -1.73 -19.37 -7.20
N ASP A 67 -1.45 -19.50 -5.91
CA ASP A 67 -1.41 -20.78 -5.19
C ASP A 67 -2.78 -21.47 -5.19
N ALA A 68 -3.87 -20.70 -5.08
CA ALA A 68 -5.25 -21.17 -5.23
C ALA A 68 -5.65 -21.47 -6.70
N GLY A 69 -4.74 -21.30 -7.66
CA GLY A 69 -5.02 -21.56 -9.07
C GLY A 69 -5.86 -20.48 -9.79
N LEU A 70 -6.23 -19.40 -9.14
CA LEU A 70 -7.13 -18.36 -9.63
C LEU A 70 -6.46 -17.33 -10.55
N VAL A 71 -5.17 -17.05 -10.32
CA VAL A 71 -4.36 -16.12 -11.11
C VAL A 71 -3.24 -16.88 -11.82
N PRO A 72 -2.81 -16.50 -13.05
CA PRO A 72 -1.69 -17.14 -13.72
C PRO A 72 -0.37 -16.97 -12.96
N LYS A 73 0.45 -18.03 -12.85
CA LYS A 73 1.79 -17.99 -12.22
C LYS A 73 2.71 -16.89 -12.78
N ARG A 74 2.52 -16.52 -14.04
CA ARG A 74 3.33 -15.51 -14.74
C ARG A 74 2.67 -14.12 -14.72
N TRP A 75 1.86 -13.80 -13.73
CA TRP A 75 1.18 -12.49 -13.66
C TRP A 75 2.16 -11.30 -13.75
N THR A 76 3.37 -11.46 -13.24
CA THR A 76 4.43 -10.43 -13.31
C THR A 76 5.00 -10.22 -14.72
N LYS A 77 4.68 -11.08 -15.70
CA LYS A 77 5.03 -10.87 -17.11
C LYS A 77 4.07 -9.94 -17.84
N ALA A 78 2.95 -9.57 -17.22
CA ALA A 78 2.05 -8.56 -17.75
C ALA A 78 2.75 -7.19 -17.86
N PRO A 79 2.23 -6.25 -18.68
CA PRO A 79 2.77 -4.89 -18.76
C PRO A 79 2.99 -4.28 -17.38
N TYR A 80 4.11 -3.58 -17.24
CA TYR A 80 4.53 -2.94 -15.96
C TYR A 80 4.66 -3.94 -14.79
N GLY A 81 4.89 -5.22 -15.07
CA GLY A 81 4.99 -6.25 -14.03
C GLY A 81 3.65 -6.57 -13.35
N GLY A 82 2.52 -6.26 -14.00
CA GLY A 82 1.19 -6.38 -13.40
C GLY A 82 0.87 -5.28 -12.38
N ILE A 83 1.71 -4.24 -12.28
CA ILE A 83 1.55 -3.13 -11.34
C ILE A 83 0.75 -2.00 -12.00
N ALA A 84 -0.36 -1.59 -11.39
CA ALA A 84 -1.21 -0.52 -11.91
C ALA A 84 -0.76 0.88 -11.47
N ALA A 85 -0.21 0.99 -10.28
CA ALA A 85 0.30 2.24 -9.73
C ALA A 85 1.34 1.96 -8.63
N ASP A 86 2.17 2.94 -8.35
CA ASP A 86 3.09 2.92 -7.22
C ASP A 86 2.70 3.97 -6.16
N SER A 87 3.25 3.80 -4.96
CA SER A 87 3.24 4.79 -3.88
C SER A 87 4.56 4.65 -3.09
N VAL A 88 4.69 5.36 -1.98
CA VAL A 88 5.74 5.12 -1.00
C VAL A 88 5.17 5.14 0.41
N VAL A 89 5.88 4.51 1.34
CA VAL A 89 5.55 4.68 2.77
C VAL A 89 5.85 6.11 3.18
N ALA A 90 4.89 6.73 3.84
CA ALA A 90 4.96 8.11 4.29
C ALA A 90 4.32 8.26 5.68
N PHE A 91 4.53 9.41 6.29
CA PHE A 91 3.86 9.79 7.53
C PHE A 91 2.89 10.94 7.27
N VAL A 92 1.76 10.90 7.95
CA VAL A 92 0.93 12.09 8.16
C VAL A 92 1.11 12.49 9.62
N VAL A 93 1.51 13.73 9.85
CA VAL A 93 1.65 14.31 11.18
C VAL A 93 0.61 15.41 11.40
N ARG A 94 0.36 15.78 12.64
CA ARG A 94 -0.56 16.84 12.97
C ARG A 94 -0.17 18.16 12.28
N PRO A 95 -1.13 19.07 12.01
CA PRO A 95 -0.83 20.40 11.48
C PRO A 95 0.28 21.08 12.27
N GLY A 96 1.21 21.75 11.58
CA GLY A 96 2.38 22.37 12.20
C GLY A 96 3.49 21.40 12.64
N ASN A 97 3.24 20.09 12.68
CA ASN A 97 4.21 19.08 13.14
C ASN A 97 4.78 19.35 14.54
N PRO A 98 3.93 19.43 15.57
CA PRO A 98 4.36 19.87 16.93
C PRO A 98 5.36 18.90 17.59
N LYS A 99 5.43 17.64 17.15
CA LYS A 99 6.40 16.65 17.63
C LYS A 99 7.71 16.64 16.82
N HIS A 100 7.87 17.54 15.85
CA HIS A 100 9.07 17.64 14.99
C HIS A 100 9.48 16.30 14.38
N ILE A 101 8.50 15.59 13.77
CA ILE A 101 8.69 14.28 13.12
C ILE A 101 9.14 14.51 11.68
N HIS A 102 10.37 14.07 11.36
CA HIS A 102 10.98 14.20 10.02
C HIS A 102 11.44 12.86 9.45
N GLY A 103 11.58 11.84 10.29
CA GLY A 103 12.07 10.53 9.89
C GLY A 103 11.79 9.43 10.92
N TRP A 104 12.23 8.23 10.60
CA TRP A 104 11.94 7.03 11.39
C TRP A 104 12.42 7.10 12.84
N LYS A 105 13.58 7.73 13.07
CA LYS A 105 14.14 7.87 14.45
C LYS A 105 13.27 8.75 15.34
N ASP A 106 12.55 9.70 14.75
CA ASP A 106 11.69 10.60 15.52
C ASP A 106 10.47 9.88 16.10
N LEU A 107 10.05 8.76 15.47
CA LEU A 107 8.97 7.91 15.97
C LEU A 107 9.34 7.18 17.27
N LEU A 108 10.62 7.13 17.62
CA LEU A 108 11.15 6.48 18.81
C LEU A 108 11.34 7.45 20.00
N LYS A 109 10.99 8.73 19.82
CA LYS A 109 11.08 9.75 20.87
C LYS A 109 10.01 9.50 21.95
N PRO A 110 10.32 9.73 23.23
CA PRO A 110 9.34 9.60 24.30
C PRO A 110 8.08 10.45 24.03
N GLY A 111 6.91 9.87 24.30
CA GLY A 111 5.62 10.55 24.17
C GLY A 111 5.12 10.75 22.74
N VAL A 112 5.79 10.19 21.72
CA VAL A 112 5.24 10.12 20.35
C VAL A 112 4.26 8.95 20.28
N LYS A 113 3.05 9.20 19.81
CA LYS A 113 1.97 8.21 19.65
C LYS A 113 1.77 7.91 18.17
N VAL A 114 1.97 6.65 17.79
CA VAL A 114 1.92 6.18 16.40
C VAL A 114 0.59 5.48 16.12
N VAL A 115 0.00 5.74 14.95
CA VAL A 115 -1.11 4.98 14.37
C VAL A 115 -0.60 4.26 13.14
N THR A 116 -0.89 2.98 13.03
CA THR A 116 -0.54 2.14 11.86
C THR A 116 -1.57 1.02 11.73
N PRO A 117 -1.83 0.46 10.55
CA PRO A 117 -2.71 -0.69 10.47
C PRO A 117 -2.06 -1.98 10.99
N ASN A 118 -2.89 -3.01 11.23
CA ASN A 118 -2.48 -4.32 11.70
C ASN A 118 -1.72 -5.10 10.60
N PRO A 119 -0.48 -5.61 10.85
CA PRO A 119 0.33 -6.29 9.85
C PRO A 119 -0.20 -7.68 9.44
N PHE A 120 -1.12 -8.27 10.19
CA PHE A 120 -1.70 -9.58 9.87
C PHE A 120 -2.92 -9.49 8.94
N SER A 121 -3.63 -8.37 8.94
CA SER A 121 -4.78 -8.13 8.06
C SER A 121 -4.48 -7.19 6.89
N SER A 122 -3.61 -6.20 7.10
CA SER A 122 -3.37 -5.11 6.17
C SER A 122 -2.05 -5.25 5.41
N GLY A 123 -2.11 -5.25 4.08
CA GLY A 123 -0.91 -5.15 3.26
C GLY A 123 -0.17 -3.82 3.45
N SER A 124 -0.85 -2.72 3.79
CA SER A 124 -0.16 -1.45 4.04
C SER A 124 0.70 -1.52 5.30
N ALA A 125 0.25 -2.22 6.33
CA ALA A 125 1.07 -2.42 7.52
C ALA A 125 2.33 -3.25 7.23
N LYS A 126 2.25 -4.24 6.34
CA LYS A 126 3.43 -5.01 5.92
C LYS A 126 4.49 -4.11 5.28
N TRP A 127 4.08 -3.20 4.40
CA TRP A 127 4.98 -2.20 3.84
C TRP A 127 5.56 -1.27 4.90
N ASN A 128 4.76 -0.83 5.87
CA ASN A 128 5.20 0.06 6.96
C ASN A 128 6.29 -0.60 7.82
N VAL A 129 6.09 -1.87 8.21
CA VAL A 129 7.07 -2.66 8.98
C VAL A 129 8.38 -2.82 8.22
N LEU A 130 8.30 -3.22 6.94
CA LEU A 130 9.50 -3.41 6.12
C LEU A 130 10.24 -2.09 5.86
N ALA A 131 9.52 -0.99 5.69
CA ALA A 131 10.11 0.34 5.55
C ALA A 131 10.84 0.77 6.83
N ALA A 132 10.23 0.57 8.00
CA ALA A 132 10.85 0.86 9.29
C ALA A 132 12.14 0.04 9.48
N TYR A 133 12.06 -1.27 9.29
CA TYR A 133 13.23 -2.14 9.37
C TYR A 133 14.33 -1.74 8.39
N GLY A 134 13.98 -1.51 7.12
CA GLY A 134 14.94 -1.07 6.09
C GLY A 134 15.65 0.23 6.48
N ALA A 135 14.92 1.20 7.03
CA ALA A 135 15.48 2.46 7.50
C ALA A 135 16.46 2.27 8.66
N MET A 136 16.14 1.39 9.63
CA MET A 136 17.03 1.09 10.74
C MET A 136 18.31 0.39 10.25
N ARG A 137 18.20 -0.57 9.31
CA ARG A 137 19.36 -1.21 8.67
C ARG A 137 20.23 -0.19 7.92
N LYS A 138 19.63 0.72 7.17
CA LYS A 138 20.35 1.77 6.44
C LYS A 138 21.07 2.77 7.36
N SER A 139 20.57 2.96 8.58
CA SER A 139 21.23 3.81 9.58
C SER A 139 22.41 3.13 10.31
N GLY A 140 22.84 1.96 9.86
CA GLY A 140 24.00 1.22 10.40
C GLY A 140 23.63 0.14 11.44
N ALA A 141 22.37 -0.03 11.80
CA ALA A 141 21.98 -1.10 12.72
C ALA A 141 22.19 -2.49 12.08
N ASN A 142 22.76 -3.44 12.81
CA ASN A 142 22.74 -4.85 12.41
C ASN A 142 21.31 -5.42 12.48
N ASP A 143 21.09 -6.66 12.06
CA ASP A 143 19.76 -7.27 12.00
C ASP A 143 19.06 -7.25 13.37
N HIS A 144 19.73 -7.76 14.41
CA HIS A 144 19.18 -7.82 15.77
C HIS A 144 18.78 -6.42 16.29
N LYS A 145 19.68 -5.44 16.16
CA LYS A 145 19.42 -4.07 16.59
C LYS A 145 18.28 -3.41 15.80
N ALA A 146 18.17 -3.69 14.50
CA ALA A 146 17.09 -3.17 13.69
C ALA A 146 15.71 -3.73 14.11
N VAL A 147 15.65 -5.03 14.44
CA VAL A 147 14.43 -5.66 15.01
C VAL A 147 14.08 -5.03 16.36
N GLN A 148 15.05 -4.83 17.26
CA GLN A 148 14.81 -4.13 18.54
C GLN A 148 14.23 -2.72 18.33
N LEU A 149 14.72 -1.98 17.32
CA LEU A 149 14.22 -0.64 17.03
C LEU A 149 12.81 -0.67 16.44
N VAL A 150 12.46 -1.69 15.64
CA VAL A 150 11.07 -1.92 15.20
C VAL A 150 10.19 -2.26 16.41
N THR A 151 10.65 -3.12 17.32
CA THR A 151 9.93 -3.42 18.57
C THR A 151 9.67 -2.12 19.37
N LYS A 152 10.70 -1.28 19.52
CA LYS A 152 10.56 0.01 20.19
C LYS A 152 9.54 0.91 19.47
N LEU A 153 9.51 0.92 18.14
CA LEU A 153 8.47 1.65 17.38
C LEU A 153 7.07 1.13 17.74
N PHE A 154 6.89 -0.20 17.83
CA PHE A 154 5.60 -0.79 18.17
C PHE A 154 5.16 -0.53 19.62
N GLN A 155 6.07 -0.27 20.55
CA GLN A 155 5.75 0.24 21.89
C GLN A 155 5.09 1.63 21.88
N HIS A 156 5.28 2.40 20.81
CA HIS A 156 4.67 3.72 20.61
C HIS A 156 3.34 3.65 19.82
N VAL A 157 2.97 2.46 19.31
CA VAL A 157 1.74 2.28 18.55
C VAL A 157 0.54 2.28 19.49
N VAL A 158 -0.37 3.23 19.28
CA VAL A 158 -1.59 3.38 20.10
C VAL A 158 -2.84 2.85 19.41
N SER A 159 -2.76 2.55 18.10
CA SER A 159 -3.85 1.92 17.34
C SER A 159 -3.28 1.10 16.18
N GLN A 160 -3.85 -0.11 16.00
CA GLN A 160 -3.57 -1.03 14.90
C GLN A 160 -4.89 -1.44 14.23
N ASP A 161 -5.37 -0.59 13.35
CA ASP A 161 -6.64 -0.79 12.67
C ASP A 161 -6.55 -1.88 11.58
N PRO A 162 -7.69 -2.51 11.18
CA PRO A 162 -7.69 -3.60 10.21
C PRO A 162 -7.16 -3.23 8.82
N SER A 163 -7.22 -1.94 8.43
CA SER A 163 -6.78 -1.45 7.11
C SER A 163 -6.13 -0.07 7.19
N GLY A 164 -5.40 0.31 6.12
CA GLY A 164 -4.83 1.65 6.01
C GLY A 164 -5.89 2.74 6.09
N SER A 165 -7.04 2.57 5.43
CA SER A 165 -8.12 3.56 5.46
C SER A 165 -8.77 3.70 6.83
N THR A 166 -8.93 2.61 7.61
CA THR A 166 -9.42 2.69 8.98
C THR A 166 -8.40 3.35 9.90
N ALA A 167 -7.12 3.03 9.77
CA ALA A 167 -6.04 3.69 10.50
C ALA A 167 -5.99 5.21 10.20
N ALA A 168 -6.21 5.60 8.94
CA ALA A 168 -6.32 7.01 8.57
C ALA A 168 -7.53 7.67 9.27
N ASN A 169 -8.70 7.02 9.29
CA ASN A 169 -9.87 7.53 10.00
C ASN A 169 -9.59 7.71 11.51
N THR A 170 -8.98 6.71 12.15
CA THR A 170 -8.58 6.77 13.56
C THR A 170 -7.62 7.94 13.82
N PHE A 171 -6.61 8.13 12.97
CA PHE A 171 -5.73 9.29 13.08
C PHE A 171 -6.50 10.61 12.91
N PHE A 172 -7.28 10.77 11.84
CA PHE A 172 -7.99 12.02 11.57
C PHE A 172 -9.14 12.31 12.54
N SER A 173 -9.60 11.33 13.34
CA SER A 173 -10.52 11.54 14.46
C SER A 173 -9.82 12.01 15.76
N GLY A 174 -8.49 12.22 15.73
CA GLY A 174 -7.76 12.83 16.83
C GLY A 174 -6.77 11.91 17.55
N GLN A 175 -6.70 10.60 17.21
CA GLN A 175 -5.79 9.68 17.88
C GLN A 175 -4.37 9.74 17.30
N GLY A 176 -3.36 9.65 18.17
CA GLY A 176 -1.95 9.64 17.83
C GLY A 176 -1.39 10.97 17.33
N ASP A 177 -0.08 11.05 17.22
CA ASP A 177 0.68 12.20 16.70
C ASP A 177 1.09 12.02 15.25
N VAL A 178 1.25 10.75 14.82
CA VAL A 178 1.70 10.36 13.50
C VAL A 178 0.98 9.10 13.01
N LEU A 179 0.57 9.13 11.77
CA LEU A 179 0.07 7.98 11.02
C LEU A 179 1.16 7.52 10.05
N ILE A 180 1.53 6.23 10.12
CA ILE A 180 2.35 5.61 9.08
C ILE A 180 1.41 5.05 8.03
N THR A 181 1.51 5.54 6.79
CA THR A 181 0.57 5.22 5.71
C THR A 181 1.24 5.31 4.33
N TYR A 182 0.45 5.29 3.28
CA TYR A 182 0.88 5.55 1.91
C TYR A 182 0.84 7.04 1.59
N GLU A 183 1.81 7.51 0.80
CA GLU A 183 1.77 8.85 0.22
C GLU A 183 0.43 9.11 -0.50
N SER A 184 -0.05 8.15 -1.29
CA SER A 184 -1.33 8.25 -2.00
C SER A 184 -2.54 8.38 -1.08
N GLU A 185 -2.51 7.73 0.09
CA GLU A 185 -3.59 7.81 1.08
C GLU A 185 -3.62 9.19 1.76
N ALA A 186 -2.44 9.73 2.09
CA ALA A 186 -2.33 11.08 2.62
C ALA A 186 -2.92 12.12 1.67
N TYR A 187 -2.58 12.02 0.36
CA TYR A 187 -3.15 12.93 -0.64
C TYR A 187 -4.65 12.78 -0.81
N ALA A 188 -5.18 11.55 -0.78
CA ALA A 188 -6.62 11.32 -0.83
C ALA A 188 -7.33 11.93 0.38
N ALA A 189 -6.76 11.82 1.58
CA ALA A 189 -7.29 12.41 2.79
C ALA A 189 -7.28 13.95 2.73
N PHE A 190 -6.18 14.55 2.27
CA PHE A 190 -6.09 16.01 2.11
C PHE A 190 -7.06 16.55 1.05
N ALA A 191 -7.25 15.81 -0.05
CA ALA A 191 -8.25 16.15 -1.06
C ALA A 191 -9.69 16.05 -0.53
N ALA A 192 -9.92 15.22 0.49
CA ALA A 192 -11.18 15.12 1.23
C ALA A 192 -11.30 16.13 2.40
N GLY A 193 -10.42 17.15 2.45
CA GLY A 193 -10.46 18.22 3.46
C GLY A 193 -9.83 17.88 4.81
N LYS A 194 -9.21 16.70 4.95
CA LYS A 194 -8.53 16.35 6.22
C LYS A 194 -7.26 17.19 6.40
N GLN A 195 -7.00 17.59 7.65
CA GLN A 195 -5.88 18.43 8.01
C GLN A 195 -4.68 17.62 8.52
N GLY A 196 -3.49 17.93 8.03
CA GLY A 196 -2.24 17.28 8.42
C GLY A 196 -1.07 17.73 7.54
N LYS A 197 0.12 17.25 7.85
CA LYS A 197 1.33 17.50 7.05
C LYS A 197 1.92 16.17 6.61
N LEU A 198 2.20 16.05 5.32
CA LEU A 198 2.89 14.90 4.76
C LEU A 198 4.39 15.00 5.06
N VAL A 199 4.95 13.91 5.55
CA VAL A 199 6.40 13.69 5.71
C VAL A 199 6.75 12.39 5.00
N VAL A 200 7.61 12.47 3.99
CA VAL A 200 8.17 11.27 3.35
C VAL A 200 9.55 11.02 3.96
N PRO A 201 9.69 9.97 4.80
CA PRO A 201 10.95 9.69 5.47
C PRO A 201 12.02 9.24 4.48
N LYS A 202 13.27 9.57 4.77
CA LYS A 202 14.43 9.09 3.99
C LYS A 202 15.30 8.21 4.88
N PRO A 203 15.50 6.93 4.51
CA PRO A 203 14.93 6.24 3.36
C PRO A 203 13.45 5.85 3.55
N THR A 204 12.76 5.57 2.44
CA THR A 204 11.41 5.02 2.42
C THR A 204 11.35 3.76 1.57
N MET A 205 10.17 3.15 1.44
CA MET A 205 9.93 1.96 0.63
C MET A 205 8.97 2.24 -0.51
N LEU A 206 9.33 1.79 -1.72
CA LEU A 206 8.46 1.82 -2.89
C LEU A 206 7.38 0.76 -2.74
N ILE A 207 6.15 1.20 -2.79
CA ILE A 207 4.95 0.37 -2.74
C ILE A 207 4.49 0.12 -4.16
N GLN A 208 4.48 -1.14 -4.58
CA GLN A 208 4.03 -1.57 -5.89
C GLN A 208 2.67 -2.24 -5.77
N LEU A 209 1.67 -1.69 -6.45
CA LEU A 209 0.25 -2.03 -6.30
C LEU A 209 -0.23 -2.85 -7.50
N PRO A 210 -0.33 -4.19 -7.37
CA PRO A 210 -0.71 -5.06 -8.47
C PRO A 210 -2.21 -5.01 -8.77
N MET A 211 -2.56 -4.97 -10.06
CA MET A 211 -3.91 -5.13 -10.58
C MET A 211 -3.93 -6.23 -11.63
N VAL A 212 -4.63 -7.31 -11.36
CA VAL A 212 -4.64 -8.49 -12.23
C VAL A 212 -6.06 -9.00 -12.47
N ALA A 213 -6.27 -9.62 -13.65
CA ALA A 213 -7.49 -10.35 -13.94
C ALA A 213 -7.34 -11.81 -13.50
N LEU A 214 -8.42 -12.41 -13.00
CA LEU A 214 -8.48 -13.84 -12.74
C LEU A 214 -8.49 -14.61 -14.07
N LYS A 215 -8.15 -15.91 -14.02
CA LYS A 215 -8.03 -16.76 -15.24
C LYS A 215 -9.31 -16.80 -16.07
N ASN A 216 -10.45 -16.91 -15.42
CA ASN A 216 -11.77 -17.05 -16.05
C ASN A 216 -12.50 -15.70 -16.22
N ALA A 217 -11.80 -14.57 -16.00
CA ALA A 217 -12.39 -13.25 -16.11
C ALA A 217 -12.81 -12.94 -17.56
N PRO A 218 -13.93 -12.24 -17.77
CA PRO A 218 -14.39 -11.83 -19.09
C PRO A 218 -13.39 -10.91 -19.80
N GLY A 219 -13.49 -10.80 -21.12
CA GLY A 219 -12.62 -9.91 -21.91
C GLY A 219 -12.61 -8.46 -21.44
N ALA A 220 -13.74 -7.98 -20.94
CA ALA A 220 -13.88 -6.64 -20.33
C ALA A 220 -12.92 -6.41 -19.15
N ALA A 221 -12.59 -7.45 -18.35
CA ALA A 221 -11.64 -7.34 -17.25
C ALA A 221 -10.22 -7.01 -17.76
N LYS A 222 -9.77 -7.73 -18.80
CA LYS A 222 -8.47 -7.45 -19.45
C LYS A 222 -8.46 -6.07 -20.10
N ALA A 223 -9.58 -5.69 -20.75
CA ALA A 223 -9.76 -4.37 -21.35
C ALA A 223 -9.69 -3.26 -20.29
N PHE A 224 -10.32 -3.44 -19.13
CA PHE A 224 -10.25 -2.49 -18.01
C PHE A 224 -8.82 -2.32 -17.47
N ILE A 225 -8.07 -3.41 -17.29
CA ILE A 225 -6.67 -3.34 -16.85
C ILE A 225 -5.80 -2.62 -17.90
N LYS A 226 -5.94 -2.94 -19.19
CA LYS A 226 -5.25 -2.24 -20.28
C LYS A 226 -5.61 -0.73 -20.28
N TYR A 227 -6.89 -0.42 -20.09
CA TYR A 227 -7.37 0.96 -19.97
C TYR A 227 -6.71 1.66 -18.76
N ALA A 228 -6.65 1.05 -17.59
CA ALA A 228 -6.03 1.63 -16.40
C ALA A 228 -4.54 2.00 -16.61
N HIS A 229 -3.83 1.29 -17.49
CA HIS A 229 -2.44 1.57 -17.86
C HIS A 229 -2.29 2.63 -18.98
N ALA A 230 -3.37 3.08 -19.63
CA ALA A 230 -3.23 4.07 -20.66
C ALA A 230 -2.82 5.45 -20.08
N PRO A 231 -2.04 6.27 -20.80
CA PRO A 231 -1.47 7.52 -20.27
C PRO A 231 -2.52 8.49 -19.67
N LYS A 232 -3.71 8.58 -20.26
CA LYS A 232 -4.81 9.42 -19.73
C LYS A 232 -5.26 8.94 -18.34
N GLN A 233 -5.36 7.63 -18.12
CA GLN A 233 -5.79 7.00 -16.86
C GLN A 233 -4.68 7.06 -15.80
N GLN A 234 -3.46 6.90 -16.20
CA GLN A 234 -2.31 7.08 -15.32
C GLN A 234 -2.20 8.52 -14.78
N ARG A 235 -2.69 9.51 -15.53
CA ARG A 235 -2.87 10.88 -15.01
C ARG A 235 -3.96 10.97 -13.94
N ILE A 236 -5.00 10.12 -13.99
CA ILE A 236 -6.01 10.07 -12.92
C ILE A 236 -5.38 9.49 -11.66
N PHE A 237 -4.59 8.40 -11.77
CA PHE A 237 -3.83 7.87 -10.65
C PHE A 237 -2.94 8.96 -10.03
N ALA A 238 -2.19 9.67 -10.86
CA ALA A 238 -1.34 10.76 -10.41
C ALA A 238 -2.15 11.88 -9.71
N ALA A 239 -3.29 12.31 -10.26
CA ALA A 239 -4.16 13.35 -9.67
C ALA A 239 -4.77 12.94 -8.32
N THR A 240 -4.76 11.65 -8.02
CA THR A 240 -5.25 11.09 -6.75
C THR A 240 -4.11 10.68 -5.80
N GLY A 241 -2.87 11.12 -6.10
CA GLY A 241 -1.72 10.92 -5.20
C GLY A 241 -0.89 9.65 -5.46
N TYR A 242 -1.28 8.82 -6.42
CA TYR A 242 -0.48 7.65 -6.81
C TYR A 242 0.67 8.04 -7.74
N ARG A 243 1.73 7.26 -7.73
CA ARG A 243 2.85 7.39 -8.65
C ARG A 243 2.57 6.59 -9.92
N PRO A 244 2.50 7.22 -11.10
CA PRO A 244 2.24 6.50 -12.35
C PRO A 244 3.35 5.51 -12.68
N VAL A 245 2.98 4.30 -13.14
CA VAL A 245 3.94 3.32 -13.67
C VAL A 245 4.33 3.64 -15.12
N VAL A 246 3.51 4.38 -15.84
CA VAL A 246 3.77 4.84 -17.21
C VAL A 246 4.66 6.09 -17.17
N LYS A 247 5.96 5.90 -17.27
CA LYS A 247 6.98 6.96 -17.12
C LYS A 247 6.80 8.16 -18.07
N SER A 248 6.24 7.95 -19.26
CA SER A 248 5.97 9.05 -20.22
C SER A 248 5.00 10.08 -19.66
N VAL A 249 4.10 9.69 -18.76
CA VAL A 249 3.17 10.60 -18.08
C VAL A 249 3.94 11.65 -17.27
N LEU A 250 4.99 11.26 -16.57
CA LEU A 250 5.81 12.16 -15.75
C LEU A 250 6.75 13.06 -16.55
N LYS A 251 6.98 12.76 -17.86
CA LYS A 251 7.83 13.59 -18.73
C LYS A 251 7.13 14.85 -19.26
N ARG A 252 5.82 14.95 -19.11
CA ARG A 252 5.04 16.07 -19.64
C ARG A 252 5.33 17.36 -18.87
N PRO A 253 5.39 18.53 -19.57
CA PRO A 253 5.66 19.83 -18.93
C PRO A 253 4.63 20.19 -17.85
N ASP A 254 3.34 19.92 -18.11
CA ASP A 254 2.22 20.17 -17.18
C ASP A 254 2.32 19.34 -15.88
N LEU A 255 3.19 18.33 -15.85
CA LEU A 255 3.46 17.48 -14.69
C LEU A 255 4.88 17.67 -14.11
N ALA A 256 5.61 18.70 -14.55
CA ALA A 256 6.97 18.97 -14.07
C ALA A 256 7.03 19.18 -12.53
N GLY A 257 6.03 19.89 -11.98
CA GLY A 257 5.87 20.04 -10.52
C GLY A 257 5.64 18.71 -9.79
N TRP A 258 5.01 17.75 -10.45
CA TRP A 258 4.77 16.42 -9.93
C TRP A 258 6.04 15.58 -9.87
N ARG A 259 6.93 15.69 -10.87
CA ARG A 259 8.25 15.01 -10.83
C ARG A 259 9.04 15.41 -9.59
N LYS A 260 9.10 16.70 -9.28
CA LYS A 260 9.76 17.20 -8.06
C LYS A 260 9.07 16.69 -6.79
N LYS A 261 7.73 16.64 -6.79
CA LYS A 261 6.91 16.12 -5.70
C LYS A 261 7.16 14.62 -5.44
N TYR A 262 7.37 13.83 -6.50
CA TYR A 262 7.60 12.39 -6.40
C TYR A 262 9.08 11.99 -6.32
N ASP A 263 10.00 12.95 -6.30
CA ASP A 263 11.42 12.67 -6.04
C ASP A 263 11.63 12.49 -4.54
N THR A 264 11.64 11.23 -4.12
CA THR A 264 11.88 10.83 -2.72
C THR A 264 13.32 10.38 -2.48
N GLY A 265 14.18 10.51 -3.49
CA GLY A 265 15.49 9.83 -3.48
C GLY A 265 15.34 8.30 -3.55
N PRO A 266 16.42 7.56 -3.29
CA PRO A 266 16.39 6.10 -3.38
C PRO A 266 15.43 5.50 -2.36
N ALA A 267 14.37 4.85 -2.86
CA ALA A 267 13.45 4.05 -2.06
C ALA A 267 13.86 2.58 -2.10
N PHE A 268 13.66 1.85 -1.00
CA PHE A 268 13.79 0.40 -1.01
C PHE A 268 12.75 -0.24 -1.91
N LYS A 269 13.11 -1.37 -2.50
CA LYS A 269 12.19 -2.27 -3.22
C LYS A 269 12.08 -3.58 -2.47
N ILE A 270 10.94 -4.24 -2.58
CA ILE A 270 10.75 -5.55 -1.95
C ILE A 270 11.73 -6.60 -2.49
N GLN A 271 12.21 -6.42 -3.74
CA GLN A 271 13.18 -7.30 -4.39
C GLN A 271 14.62 -7.07 -3.90
N ASP A 272 14.90 -5.97 -3.19
CA ASP A 272 16.25 -5.71 -2.69
C ASP A 272 16.74 -6.87 -1.81
N ARG A 273 18.06 -7.12 -1.85
CA ARG A 273 18.71 -8.21 -1.09
C ARG A 273 18.31 -8.24 0.38
N LEU A 274 18.02 -7.08 0.94
CA LEU A 274 17.60 -6.92 2.34
C LEU A 274 16.30 -7.67 2.64
N PHE A 275 15.35 -7.67 1.71
CA PHE A 275 14.02 -8.27 1.88
C PHE A 275 13.88 -9.59 1.11
N GLY A 276 14.48 -9.69 -0.08
CA GLY A 276 14.54 -10.89 -0.93
C GLY A 276 13.20 -11.30 -1.55
N GLY A 277 12.31 -10.33 -1.79
CA GLY A 277 10.99 -10.55 -2.35
C GLY A 277 9.92 -10.90 -1.31
N TRP A 278 8.66 -10.91 -1.74
CA TRP A 278 7.52 -11.10 -0.83
C TRP A 278 7.51 -12.45 -0.12
N LEU A 279 7.84 -13.55 -0.78
CA LEU A 279 7.82 -14.87 -0.15
C LEU A 279 8.79 -14.95 1.03
N LYS A 280 10.03 -14.45 0.85
CA LYS A 280 11.01 -14.38 1.93
C LYS A 280 10.59 -13.41 3.02
N ALA A 281 10.17 -12.20 2.65
CA ALA A 281 9.73 -11.20 3.61
C ALA A 281 8.53 -11.69 4.44
N ASN A 282 7.56 -12.37 3.82
CA ASN A 282 6.43 -12.94 4.53
C ASN A 282 6.86 -13.99 5.55
N ARG A 283 7.66 -14.96 5.12
CA ARG A 283 8.17 -16.01 6.03
C ARG A 283 8.94 -15.44 7.22
N VAL A 284 9.79 -14.45 6.99
CA VAL A 284 10.63 -13.88 8.05
C VAL A 284 9.85 -12.95 8.97
N TRP A 285 8.89 -12.19 8.44
CA TRP A 285 8.25 -11.11 9.20
C TRP A 285 6.80 -11.40 9.58
N PHE A 286 6.04 -12.03 8.73
CA PHE A 286 4.57 -12.08 8.83
C PHE A 286 3.99 -13.49 8.86
N ASP A 287 4.82 -14.53 8.92
CA ASP A 287 4.35 -15.88 9.20
C ASP A 287 3.55 -15.86 10.50
N PRO A 288 2.32 -16.43 10.52
CA PRO A 288 1.44 -16.36 11.69
C PRO A 288 1.96 -17.13 12.92
N ASN A 289 2.91 -18.05 12.74
CA ASN A 289 3.47 -18.86 13.81
C ASN A 289 4.84 -18.38 14.27
N GLU A 290 5.75 -18.13 13.31
CA GLU A 290 7.18 -17.92 13.57
C GLU A 290 7.69 -16.55 13.07
N GLY A 291 6.84 -15.74 12.43
CA GLY A 291 7.22 -14.42 11.92
C GLY A 291 7.64 -13.47 13.04
N ARG A 292 8.63 -12.64 12.76
CA ARG A 292 9.16 -11.65 13.74
C ARG A 292 8.06 -10.76 14.33
N MET A 293 7.03 -10.44 13.54
CA MET A 293 5.92 -9.60 14.02
C MET A 293 5.12 -10.29 15.13
N VAL A 294 4.97 -11.62 15.11
CA VAL A 294 4.29 -12.34 16.19
C VAL A 294 5.01 -12.11 17.53
N GLY A 295 6.35 -12.23 17.53
CA GLY A 295 7.15 -11.97 18.72
C GLY A 295 7.12 -10.51 19.17
N ILE A 296 7.17 -9.57 18.22
CA ILE A 296 7.08 -8.13 18.50
C ILE A 296 5.72 -7.80 19.13
N GLU A 297 4.61 -8.22 18.49
CA GLU A 297 3.26 -7.93 18.99
C GLU A 297 3.00 -8.53 20.38
N ARG A 298 3.44 -9.77 20.61
CA ARG A 298 3.36 -10.37 21.95
C ARG A 298 4.11 -9.54 22.99
N SER A 299 5.29 -9.01 22.65
CA SER A 299 6.11 -8.23 23.58
C SER A 299 5.53 -6.86 23.92
N VAL A 300 4.62 -6.32 23.09
CA VAL A 300 3.99 -5.01 23.27
C VAL A 300 2.48 -5.10 23.60
N GLY A 301 1.94 -6.32 23.72
CA GLY A 301 0.51 -6.54 23.98
C GLY A 301 -0.40 -6.25 22.79
N GLY A 302 0.14 -6.33 21.57
CA GLY A 302 -0.58 -6.07 20.33
C GLY A 302 -1.23 -7.34 19.72
N PRO A 303 -1.92 -7.20 18.58
CA PRO A 303 -2.58 -8.31 17.89
C PRO A 303 -1.56 -9.28 17.28
N THR A 304 -1.84 -10.58 17.37
CA THR A 304 -0.96 -11.64 16.81
C THR A 304 -1.57 -12.38 15.62
N HIS A 305 -2.76 -11.94 15.17
CA HIS A 305 -3.51 -12.53 14.06
C HIS A 305 -4.41 -11.50 13.38
#